data_b696f79b2cfed68d68e26639fcecbf38
#
_entry.id   b696f79b2cfed68d68e26639fcecbf38
#
_cell.length_a   1.000
_cell.length_b   1.000
_cell.length_c   1.000
_cell.angle_alpha   90.00
_cell.angle_beta   90.00
_cell.angle_gamma   90.00
#
_symmetry.space_group_name_H-M   'P 1'
#
loop_
_entity.id
_entity.type
_entity.pdbx_description
1 polymer ?
#
loop_
_entity_poly.entity_id
_entity_poly.type
_entity_poly.pdbx_seq_one_letter_code
_entity_poly.pdbx_strand_id
1 'polypeptide(L)'
;MSSFYRFVLLTISTLCIVAQSHSQYYDTSKPVKVAVFIPLYADDVFNGTSYILDKENLPKNVLPGLEFYNGVMMAIDSLNAEGAKVEISIYDLKQNSKSLSALLRSSELNNVGLIIAAITNTAELKLFADQALNKNIPLISATYPNYVGVSQNPFFVVLNSSFQAHLQGLYKHMQRYYGSQNIIAVTRKGATEDYVKNYFTTLNKSARPGPLKLKWVTVDDAFSNINLLQNNLDSTKNNVVFVASPLERFGLNVVESLSLNDSYRTTTIGMPTWDNIKELDKPKYGNIEIVFSTPFLYYSQNQSLSSLINKRYKDKYYSRPSDMVFKGFEMIYHFTKLLDKHRNNLVNNLSDKSFTLFNQFMLEPVRLKSTSVKPDFLENRKLYFIKKQGGNVKSII
;
A
#
# COMPACT_ATOMS: atom_id res chain seq x y z
N MET A 1 28.41 34.26 51.16
CA MET A 1 28.24 34.16 49.69
C MET A 1 28.99 33.01 49.02
N SER A 2 30.00 32.40 49.62
CA SER A 2 30.79 31.30 48.94
C SER A 2 30.14 29.91 48.96
N SER A 3 29.28 29.62 49.92
CA SER A 3 28.64 28.26 50.02
C SER A 3 27.52 28.04 49.03
N PHE A 4 26.76 29.09 48.70
CA PHE A 4 25.66 29.02 47.71
C PHE A 4 26.18 28.76 46.27
N TYR A 5 27.29 29.42 45.87
CA TYR A 5 27.89 29.19 44.54
C TYR A 5 28.49 27.81 44.38
N ARG A 6 29.00 27.19 45.43
CA ARG A 6 29.49 25.80 45.40
C ARG A 6 28.34 24.79 45.21
N PHE A 7 27.20 25.05 45.83
CA PHE A 7 26.01 24.18 45.69
C PHE A 7 25.39 24.27 44.31
N VAL A 8 25.31 25.47 43.73
CA VAL A 8 24.82 25.69 42.37
C VAL A 8 25.76 25.07 41.31
N LEU A 9 27.08 25.17 41.51
CA LEU A 9 28.06 24.54 40.61
C LEU A 9 28.02 23.00 40.71
N LEU A 10 27.79 22.41 41.85
CA LEU A 10 27.62 20.95 42.00
C LEU A 10 26.32 20.44 41.39
N THR A 11 25.22 21.19 41.47
CA THR A 11 23.95 20.80 40.83
C THR A 11 24.01 20.93 39.29
N ILE A 12 24.71 21.93 38.76
CA ILE A 12 24.90 22.08 37.30
C ILE A 12 25.82 20.97 36.78
N SER A 13 26.89 20.57 37.51
CA SER A 13 27.76 19.47 37.06
C SER A 13 27.06 18.10 37.10
N THR A 14 26.16 17.86 38.08
CA THR A 14 25.35 16.64 38.13
C THR A 14 24.26 16.60 37.06
N LEU A 15 23.67 17.75 36.68
CA LEU A 15 22.74 17.81 35.50
C LEU A 15 23.46 17.56 34.17
N CYS A 16 24.70 17.98 34.00
CA CYS A 16 25.47 17.73 32.78
C CYS A 16 25.89 16.25 32.62
N ILE A 17 26.00 15.48 33.73
CA ILE A 17 26.35 14.06 33.68
C ILE A 17 25.15 13.17 33.30
N VAL A 18 23.92 13.62 33.58
CA VAL A 18 22.69 12.87 33.17
C VAL A 18 22.34 13.07 31.70
N ALA A 19 22.92 14.06 31.03
CA ALA A 19 22.73 14.33 29.59
C ALA A 19 23.75 13.60 28.68
N GLN A 20 24.49 12.62 29.17
CA GLN A 20 25.12 11.65 28.30
C GLN A 20 24.02 10.75 27.73
N SER A 21 23.40 11.24 26.64
CA SER A 21 22.68 10.37 25.72
C SER A 21 23.56 9.14 25.47
N HIS A 22 23.08 7.97 25.88
CA HIS A 22 23.65 6.70 25.44
C HIS A 22 23.47 6.64 23.93
N SER A 23 24.39 7.24 23.19
CA SER A 23 24.65 6.87 21.82
C SER A 23 25.05 5.40 21.88
N GLN A 24 24.09 4.50 21.75
CA GLN A 24 24.37 3.09 21.56
C GLN A 24 25.26 3.01 20.33
N TYR A 25 26.54 2.72 20.55
CA TYR A 25 27.49 2.52 19.47
C TYR A 25 27.08 1.22 18.76
N TYR A 26 26.33 1.36 17.68
CA TYR A 26 25.91 0.20 16.89
C TYR A 26 27.14 -0.34 16.17
N ASP A 27 27.37 -1.62 16.35
CA ASP A 27 28.37 -2.37 15.59
C ASP A 27 27.91 -2.47 14.13
N THR A 28 28.29 -1.47 13.32
CA THR A 28 28.00 -1.42 11.88
C THR A 28 28.76 -2.49 11.10
N SER A 29 29.63 -3.27 11.76
CA SER A 29 30.36 -4.38 11.14
C SER A 29 29.44 -5.59 10.89
N LYS A 30 28.38 -5.77 11.71
CA LYS A 30 27.47 -6.91 11.60
C LYS A 30 26.39 -6.67 10.55
N PRO A 31 26.05 -7.71 9.76
CA PRO A 31 24.96 -7.62 8.80
C PRO A 31 23.63 -7.40 9.49
N VAL A 32 22.74 -6.63 8.88
CA VAL A 32 21.33 -6.57 9.29
C VAL A 32 20.59 -7.79 8.77
N LYS A 33 19.63 -8.29 9.56
CA LYS A 33 18.85 -9.48 9.22
C LYS A 33 17.42 -9.11 8.87
N VAL A 34 16.96 -9.57 7.70
CA VAL A 34 15.61 -9.37 7.19
C VAL A 34 14.95 -10.73 6.93
N ALA A 35 13.75 -10.93 7.44
CA ALA A 35 12.93 -12.09 7.13
C ALA A 35 11.85 -11.70 6.12
N VAL A 36 11.76 -12.42 5.01
CA VAL A 36 10.80 -12.18 3.93
C VAL A 36 9.86 -13.37 3.82
N PHE A 37 8.56 -13.12 3.90
CA PHE A 37 7.53 -14.16 3.81
C PHE A 37 6.71 -13.97 2.54
N ILE A 38 6.64 -15.01 1.71
CA ILE A 38 6.04 -14.96 0.37
C ILE A 38 5.10 -16.15 0.17
N PRO A 39 3.90 -15.98 -0.42
CA PRO A 39 2.99 -17.06 -0.75
C PRO A 39 3.44 -17.79 -2.03
N LEU A 40 4.50 -18.60 -1.92
CA LEU A 40 5.06 -19.35 -3.05
C LEU A 40 4.26 -20.62 -3.33
N TYR A 41 3.65 -21.21 -2.27
CA TYR A 41 2.93 -22.50 -2.38
C TYR A 41 3.79 -23.58 -3.05
N ALA A 42 5.08 -23.62 -2.72
CA ALA A 42 6.04 -24.50 -3.38
C ALA A 42 5.63 -25.98 -3.28
N ASP A 43 5.12 -26.40 -2.13
CA ASP A 43 4.67 -27.79 -1.90
C ASP A 43 3.38 -28.16 -2.67
N ASP A 44 2.63 -27.18 -3.20
CA ASP A 44 1.47 -27.40 -4.08
C ASP A 44 1.91 -27.60 -5.54
N VAL A 45 3.15 -27.26 -5.88
CA VAL A 45 3.70 -27.26 -7.25
C VAL A 45 4.80 -28.31 -7.43
N PHE A 46 5.55 -28.60 -6.36
CA PHE A 46 6.67 -29.52 -6.36
C PHE A 46 6.54 -30.58 -5.28
N ASN A 47 7.02 -31.80 -5.59
CA ASN A 47 7.37 -32.83 -4.61
C ASN A 47 8.89 -33.01 -4.62
N GLY A 48 9.56 -32.42 -3.62
CA GLY A 48 11.01 -32.25 -3.66
C GLY A 48 11.43 -31.36 -4.83
N THR A 49 12.16 -31.92 -5.78
CA THR A 49 12.59 -31.19 -7.01
C THR A 49 11.72 -31.50 -8.22
N SER A 50 10.74 -32.41 -8.08
CA SER A 50 9.88 -32.84 -9.19
C SER A 50 8.62 -31.98 -9.29
N TYR A 51 8.37 -31.43 -10.47
CA TYR A 51 7.12 -30.72 -10.78
C TYR A 51 5.95 -31.72 -10.82
N ILE A 52 4.87 -31.42 -10.08
CA ILE A 52 3.74 -32.35 -9.89
C ILE A 52 2.45 -31.96 -10.58
N LEU A 53 2.43 -30.82 -11.27
CA LEU A 53 1.24 -30.36 -11.98
C LEU A 53 1.23 -30.92 -13.41
N ASP A 54 0.08 -31.46 -13.81
CA ASP A 54 -0.11 -32.01 -15.18
C ASP A 54 -0.26 -30.93 -16.27
N LYS A 55 -0.23 -29.65 -15.89
CA LYS A 55 -0.47 -28.54 -16.81
C LYS A 55 0.80 -27.72 -16.99
N GLU A 56 1.02 -27.26 -18.21
CA GLU A 56 2.15 -26.35 -18.54
C GLU A 56 2.09 -24.99 -17.83
N ASN A 57 0.93 -24.60 -17.32
CA ASN A 57 0.72 -23.30 -16.69
C ASN A 57 0.67 -23.39 -15.17
N LEU A 58 1.39 -22.51 -14.49
CA LEU A 58 1.31 -22.33 -13.06
C LEU A 58 -0.11 -21.91 -12.61
N PRO A 59 -0.59 -22.40 -11.45
CA PRO A 59 -1.84 -21.95 -10.88
C PRO A 59 -1.86 -20.42 -10.67
N LYS A 60 -2.98 -19.79 -10.93
CA LYS A 60 -3.13 -18.33 -10.83
C LYS A 60 -2.84 -17.76 -9.44
N ASN A 61 -3.04 -18.56 -8.40
CA ASN A 61 -2.76 -18.17 -7.01
C ASN A 61 -1.26 -18.18 -6.66
N VAL A 62 -0.43 -18.95 -7.40
CA VAL A 62 1.03 -19.02 -7.21
C VAL A 62 1.75 -17.85 -7.87
N LEU A 63 1.24 -17.43 -9.03
CA LEU A 63 1.93 -16.44 -9.87
C LEU A 63 2.27 -15.11 -9.16
N PRO A 64 1.37 -14.47 -8.39
CA PRO A 64 1.72 -13.21 -7.70
C PRO A 64 2.85 -13.36 -6.68
N GLY A 65 2.89 -14.49 -5.95
CA GLY A 65 3.96 -14.79 -5.00
C GLY A 65 5.30 -15.02 -5.70
N LEU A 66 5.29 -15.79 -6.79
CA LEU A 66 6.48 -16.03 -7.61
C LEU A 66 7.03 -14.74 -8.22
N GLU A 67 6.18 -13.88 -8.74
CA GLU A 67 6.59 -12.58 -9.30
C GLU A 67 7.15 -11.65 -8.21
N PHE A 68 6.53 -11.60 -7.03
CA PHE A 68 7.08 -10.89 -5.89
C PHE A 68 8.46 -11.42 -5.52
N TYR A 69 8.63 -12.75 -5.44
CA TYR A 69 9.92 -13.41 -5.19
C TYR A 69 10.98 -13.03 -6.22
N ASN A 70 10.63 -13.02 -7.51
CA ASN A 70 11.57 -12.62 -8.55
C ASN A 70 12.06 -11.17 -8.35
N GLY A 71 11.17 -10.27 -7.93
CA GLY A 71 11.54 -8.90 -7.55
C GLY A 71 12.48 -8.85 -6.33
N VAL A 72 12.19 -9.66 -5.31
CA VAL A 72 13.04 -9.83 -4.12
C VAL A 72 14.46 -10.26 -4.52
N MET A 73 14.59 -11.28 -5.38
CA MET A 73 15.90 -11.77 -5.84
C MET A 73 16.66 -10.70 -6.62
N MET A 74 16.00 -9.93 -7.48
CA MET A 74 16.64 -8.83 -8.19
C MET A 74 17.12 -7.71 -7.24
N ALA A 75 16.39 -7.46 -6.15
CA ALA A 75 16.81 -6.50 -5.11
C ALA A 75 18.04 -7.02 -4.33
N ILE A 76 18.07 -8.30 -4.00
CA ILE A 76 19.20 -8.96 -3.34
C ILE A 76 20.44 -8.84 -4.23
N ASP A 77 20.32 -9.12 -5.52
CA ASP A 77 21.43 -8.97 -6.47
C ASP A 77 21.96 -7.51 -6.49
N SER A 78 21.05 -6.53 -6.41
CA SER A 78 21.46 -5.11 -6.39
C SER A 78 22.12 -4.73 -5.07
N LEU A 79 21.61 -5.17 -3.93
CA LEU A 79 22.21 -4.95 -2.61
C LEU A 79 23.60 -5.59 -2.50
N ASN A 80 23.77 -6.80 -3.03
CA ASN A 80 25.06 -7.49 -3.09
C ASN A 80 26.07 -6.74 -3.97
N ALA A 81 25.63 -6.24 -5.13
CA ALA A 81 26.48 -5.45 -6.03
C ALA A 81 26.95 -4.13 -5.39
N GLU A 82 26.17 -3.56 -4.48
CA GLU A 82 26.53 -2.38 -3.69
C GLU A 82 27.39 -2.70 -2.46
N GLY A 83 27.67 -3.99 -2.19
CA GLY A 83 28.40 -4.42 -1.01
C GLY A 83 27.65 -4.23 0.31
N ALA A 84 26.31 -4.23 0.28
CA ALA A 84 25.50 -4.07 1.48
C ALA A 84 25.70 -5.25 2.43
N LYS A 85 25.87 -4.97 3.72
CA LYS A 85 26.04 -6.00 4.76
C LYS A 85 24.66 -6.45 5.26
N VAL A 86 24.02 -7.34 4.51
CA VAL A 86 22.65 -7.80 4.79
C VAL A 86 22.56 -9.32 4.73
N GLU A 87 21.70 -9.89 5.57
CA GLU A 87 21.33 -11.30 5.57
C GLU A 87 19.81 -11.38 5.38
N ILE A 88 19.35 -11.92 4.26
CA ILE A 88 17.95 -11.99 3.89
C ILE A 88 17.53 -13.45 3.85
N SER A 89 16.61 -13.84 4.74
CA SER A 89 16.01 -15.17 4.78
C SER A 89 14.63 -15.11 4.15
N ILE A 90 14.34 -16.01 3.20
CA ILE A 90 13.07 -16.08 2.49
C ILE A 90 12.33 -17.34 2.93
N TYR A 91 11.05 -17.17 3.28
CA TYR A 91 10.16 -18.22 3.78
C TYR A 91 8.90 -18.28 2.93
N ASP A 92 8.47 -19.50 2.59
CA ASP A 92 7.13 -19.72 2.03
C ASP A 92 6.07 -19.61 3.12
N LEU A 93 4.97 -18.90 2.86
CA LEU A 93 3.84 -18.79 3.78
C LEU A 93 3.11 -20.12 4.00
N LYS A 94 3.17 -21.03 3.04
CA LYS A 94 2.56 -22.35 3.10
C LYS A 94 3.62 -23.43 2.91
N GLN A 95 4.01 -24.07 4.01
CA GLN A 95 4.95 -25.18 4.03
C GLN A 95 4.29 -26.39 4.70
N ASN A 96 4.47 -27.58 4.12
CA ASN A 96 4.01 -28.83 4.74
C ASN A 96 4.88 -29.23 5.95
N SER A 97 6.15 -28.81 5.95
CA SER A 97 7.11 -29.19 6.99
C SER A 97 6.93 -28.41 8.30
N LYS A 98 6.42 -27.17 8.26
CA LYS A 98 6.30 -26.30 9.43
C LYS A 98 5.17 -25.29 9.27
N SER A 99 4.27 -25.23 10.23
CA SER A 99 3.21 -24.22 10.20
C SER A 99 3.77 -22.79 10.35
N LEU A 100 3.09 -21.81 9.77
CA LEU A 100 3.47 -20.38 9.91
C LEU A 100 3.63 -19.97 11.38
N SER A 101 2.71 -20.41 12.26
CA SER A 101 2.78 -20.13 13.69
C SER A 101 4.03 -20.72 14.35
N ALA A 102 4.43 -21.93 13.98
CA ALA A 102 5.65 -22.56 14.49
C ALA A 102 6.89 -21.85 13.97
N LEU A 103 6.91 -21.44 12.70
CA LEU A 103 8.00 -20.71 12.08
C LEU A 103 8.20 -19.32 12.76
N LEU A 104 7.12 -18.57 12.94
CA LEU A 104 7.17 -17.25 13.58
C LEU A 104 7.66 -17.27 15.02
N ARG A 105 7.48 -18.41 15.74
CA ARG A 105 7.98 -18.61 17.12
C ARG A 105 9.39 -19.19 17.18
N SER A 106 9.92 -19.66 16.07
CA SER A 106 11.20 -20.35 16.04
C SER A 106 12.39 -19.42 16.29
N SER A 107 13.54 -20.05 16.60
CA SER A 107 14.83 -19.36 16.71
C SER A 107 15.34 -18.77 15.41
N GLU A 108 14.78 -19.19 14.26
CA GLU A 108 15.14 -18.67 12.93
C GLU A 108 14.90 -17.17 12.81
N LEU A 109 13.92 -16.63 13.58
CA LEU A 109 13.65 -15.18 13.66
C LEU A 109 14.39 -14.47 14.80
N ASN A 110 15.36 -15.11 15.41
CA ASN A 110 16.19 -14.44 16.42
C ASN A 110 17.13 -13.44 15.74
N ASN A 111 17.22 -12.24 16.32
CA ASN A 111 18.03 -11.12 15.80
C ASN A 111 17.61 -10.62 14.42
N VAL A 112 16.40 -10.96 13.94
CA VAL A 112 15.80 -10.31 12.78
C VAL A 112 15.42 -8.89 13.16
N GLY A 113 15.84 -7.91 12.36
CA GLY A 113 15.56 -6.49 12.57
C GLY A 113 14.35 -5.99 11.78
N LEU A 114 13.86 -6.77 10.81
CA LEU A 114 12.74 -6.40 9.95
C LEU A 114 12.06 -7.65 9.39
N ILE A 115 10.73 -7.66 9.39
CA ILE A 115 9.91 -8.63 8.67
C ILE A 115 9.20 -7.93 7.52
N ILE A 116 9.29 -8.49 6.31
CA ILE A 116 8.51 -8.07 5.14
C ILE A 116 7.64 -9.25 4.72
N ALA A 117 6.32 -9.06 4.68
CA ALA A 117 5.40 -10.16 4.42
C ALA A 117 4.37 -9.80 3.33
N ALA A 118 4.29 -10.67 2.31
CA ALA A 118 3.23 -10.62 1.30
C ALA A 118 1.99 -11.38 1.81
N ILE A 119 1.36 -10.85 2.85
CA ILE A 119 0.21 -11.43 3.54
C ILE A 119 -0.98 -11.55 2.58
N THR A 120 -1.75 -12.63 2.68
CA THR A 120 -2.88 -12.93 1.79
C THR A 120 -4.24 -12.89 2.46
N ASN A 121 -4.29 -13.06 3.79
CA ASN A 121 -5.56 -13.14 4.53
C ASN A 121 -5.44 -12.66 5.98
N THR A 122 -6.60 -12.51 6.64
CA THR A 122 -6.70 -11.97 8.01
C THR A 122 -6.09 -12.90 9.07
N ALA A 123 -6.12 -14.23 8.87
CA ALA A 123 -5.55 -15.17 9.83
C ALA A 123 -4.02 -15.09 9.87
N GLU A 124 -3.38 -15.01 8.70
CA GLU A 124 -1.94 -14.75 8.59
C GLU A 124 -1.59 -13.39 9.19
N LEU A 125 -2.35 -12.33 8.84
CA LEU A 125 -2.15 -10.99 9.35
C LEU A 125 -2.04 -10.98 10.88
N LYS A 126 -2.99 -11.63 11.57
CA LYS A 126 -3.01 -11.67 13.03
C LYS A 126 -1.78 -12.36 13.60
N LEU A 127 -1.36 -13.50 13.05
CA LEU A 127 -0.16 -14.22 13.49
C LEU A 127 1.10 -13.34 13.37
N PHE A 128 1.26 -12.68 12.23
CA PHE A 128 2.37 -11.76 12.00
C PHE A 128 2.35 -10.56 12.93
N ALA A 129 1.20 -9.91 13.08
CA ALA A 129 1.06 -8.71 13.92
C ALA A 129 1.33 -9.03 15.39
N ASP A 130 0.78 -10.14 15.93
CA ASP A 130 1.03 -10.59 17.29
C ASP A 130 2.53 -10.86 17.50
N GLN A 131 3.20 -11.47 16.53
CA GLN A 131 4.62 -11.79 16.65
C GLN A 131 5.52 -10.56 16.54
N ALA A 132 5.19 -9.63 15.65
CA ALA A 132 5.88 -8.35 15.49
C ALA A 132 5.86 -7.55 16.83
N LEU A 133 4.70 -7.52 17.49
CA LEU A 133 4.53 -6.88 18.79
C LEU A 133 5.34 -7.59 19.88
N ASN A 134 5.24 -8.93 19.96
CA ASN A 134 5.91 -9.73 20.99
C ASN A 134 7.44 -9.63 20.91
N LYS A 135 8.00 -9.56 19.70
CA LYS A 135 9.45 -9.49 19.49
C LYS A 135 9.96 -8.05 19.29
N ASN A 136 9.07 -7.05 19.26
CA ASN A 136 9.39 -5.65 18.92
C ASN A 136 10.12 -5.52 17.56
N ILE A 137 9.69 -6.29 16.58
CA ILE A 137 10.27 -6.27 15.23
C ILE A 137 9.32 -5.54 14.28
N PRO A 138 9.76 -4.51 13.53
CA PRO A 138 8.96 -3.90 12.48
C PRO A 138 8.49 -4.93 11.47
N LEU A 139 7.18 -4.91 11.16
CA LEU A 139 6.53 -5.76 10.18
C LEU A 139 5.93 -4.90 9.08
N ILE A 140 6.42 -5.07 7.86
CA ILE A 140 5.85 -4.46 6.66
C ILE A 140 4.87 -5.44 6.01
N SER A 141 3.55 -5.18 6.14
CA SER A 141 2.53 -5.86 5.36
C SER A 141 2.49 -5.26 3.96
N ALA A 142 3.14 -5.94 3.00
CA ALA A 142 3.43 -5.38 1.68
C ALA A 142 2.22 -5.40 0.73
N THR A 143 1.30 -6.38 0.88
CA THR A 143 0.26 -6.67 -0.11
C THR A 143 -1.16 -6.53 0.43
N TYR A 144 -1.41 -6.90 1.68
CA TYR A 144 -2.75 -6.99 2.25
C TYR A 144 -3.24 -5.65 2.80
N PRO A 145 -4.29 -5.03 2.23
CA PRO A 145 -4.76 -3.70 2.60
C PRO A 145 -5.72 -3.75 3.79
N ASN A 146 -5.32 -4.43 4.88
CA ASN A 146 -6.19 -4.65 6.03
C ASN A 146 -5.43 -4.61 7.36
N TYR A 147 -6.13 -4.30 8.43
CA TYR A 147 -5.62 -4.24 9.80
C TYR A 147 -6.59 -4.84 10.83
N VAL A 148 -7.62 -5.55 10.40
CA VAL A 148 -8.66 -6.09 11.28
C VAL A 148 -8.05 -6.99 12.36
N GLY A 149 -8.37 -6.70 13.61
CA GLY A 149 -7.87 -7.43 14.78
C GLY A 149 -6.52 -6.97 15.30
N VAL A 150 -5.88 -5.95 14.69
CA VAL A 150 -4.65 -5.35 15.18
C VAL A 150 -4.97 -4.11 16.02
N SER A 151 -4.37 -3.99 17.20
CA SER A 151 -4.49 -2.82 18.06
C SER A 151 -3.22 -2.62 18.89
N GLN A 152 -2.92 -1.36 19.26
CA GLN A 152 -1.79 -0.96 20.08
C GLN A 152 -0.43 -1.55 19.63
N ASN A 153 -0.25 -1.72 18.31
CA ASN A 153 0.93 -2.33 17.73
C ASN A 153 1.71 -1.34 16.85
N PRO A 154 2.63 -0.55 17.39
CA PRO A 154 3.43 0.42 16.65
C PRO A 154 4.43 -0.23 15.69
N PHE A 155 4.63 -1.54 15.75
CA PHE A 155 5.52 -2.29 14.88
C PHE A 155 4.83 -2.79 13.60
N PHE A 156 3.51 -2.76 13.54
CA PHE A 156 2.77 -3.20 12.36
C PHE A 156 2.55 -2.06 11.38
N VAL A 157 2.94 -2.28 10.12
CA VAL A 157 2.86 -1.31 9.02
C VAL A 157 1.98 -1.86 7.91
N VAL A 158 0.88 -1.17 7.63
CA VAL A 158 0.01 -1.41 6.47
C VAL A 158 0.55 -0.58 5.30
N LEU A 159 1.31 -1.21 4.41
CA LEU A 159 1.93 -0.50 3.30
C LEU A 159 1.00 -0.35 2.09
N ASN A 160 0.22 -1.39 1.78
CA ASN A 160 -0.88 -1.29 0.83
C ASN A 160 -2.06 -0.62 1.53
N SER A 161 -2.28 0.66 1.26
CA SER A 161 -3.24 1.52 1.96
C SER A 161 -4.62 0.88 2.08
N SER A 162 -5.25 1.01 3.25
CA SER A 162 -6.58 0.44 3.50
C SER A 162 -7.67 1.15 2.67
N PHE A 163 -8.81 0.49 2.55
CA PHE A 163 -9.98 1.07 1.89
C PHE A 163 -10.36 2.44 2.49
N GLN A 164 -10.29 2.56 3.82
CA GLN A 164 -10.55 3.82 4.51
C GLN A 164 -9.56 4.92 4.13
N ALA A 165 -8.27 4.59 3.99
CA ALA A 165 -7.25 5.54 3.54
C ALA A 165 -7.55 6.03 2.12
N HIS A 166 -7.96 5.13 1.22
CA HIS A 166 -8.38 5.49 -0.12
C HIS A 166 -9.62 6.40 -0.12
N LEU A 167 -10.65 6.09 0.66
CA LEU A 167 -11.84 6.94 0.78
C LEU A 167 -11.48 8.36 1.24
N GLN A 168 -10.60 8.48 2.23
CA GLN A 168 -10.11 9.78 2.70
C GLN A 168 -9.32 10.53 1.62
N GLY A 169 -8.45 9.81 0.89
CA GLY A 169 -7.69 10.38 -0.22
C GLY A 169 -8.58 10.85 -1.37
N LEU A 170 -9.57 10.02 -1.77
CA LEU A 170 -10.57 10.37 -2.79
C LEU A 170 -11.38 11.61 -2.37
N TYR A 171 -11.80 11.66 -1.11
CA TYR A 171 -12.52 12.84 -0.58
C TYR A 171 -11.67 14.11 -0.70
N LYS A 172 -10.42 14.06 -0.24
CA LYS A 172 -9.48 15.20 -0.32
C LYS A 172 -9.19 15.60 -1.77
N HIS A 173 -9.02 14.63 -2.65
CA HIS A 173 -8.81 14.87 -4.09
C HIS A 173 -10.03 15.58 -4.69
N MET A 174 -11.24 15.06 -4.46
CA MET A 174 -12.46 15.70 -4.95
C MET A 174 -12.65 17.11 -4.35
N GLN A 175 -12.36 17.31 -3.08
CA GLN A 175 -12.44 18.61 -2.44
C GLN A 175 -11.49 19.62 -3.08
N ARG A 176 -10.27 19.20 -3.39
CA ARG A 176 -9.24 20.07 -3.99
C ARG A 176 -9.56 20.46 -5.42
N TYR A 177 -10.01 19.51 -6.25
CA TYR A 177 -10.15 19.73 -7.69
C TYR A 177 -11.57 19.99 -8.15
N TYR A 178 -12.57 19.57 -7.38
CA TYR A 178 -13.99 19.63 -7.76
C TYR A 178 -14.88 20.19 -6.64
N GLY A 179 -14.32 20.79 -5.59
CA GLY A 179 -15.05 21.23 -4.39
C GLY A 179 -16.14 22.28 -4.64
N SER A 180 -16.00 23.10 -5.70
CA SER A 180 -17.00 24.07 -6.12
C SER A 180 -18.13 23.48 -6.98
N GLN A 181 -17.94 22.26 -7.51
CA GLN A 181 -18.86 21.60 -8.43
C GLN A 181 -19.89 20.75 -7.70
N ASN A 182 -21.01 20.50 -8.35
CA ASN A 182 -21.96 19.48 -7.92
C ASN A 182 -21.46 18.11 -8.38
N ILE A 183 -21.21 17.22 -7.44
CA ILE A 183 -20.72 15.87 -7.72
C ILE A 183 -21.88 14.89 -7.64
N ILE A 184 -22.09 14.11 -8.69
CA ILE A 184 -23.07 13.06 -8.73
C ILE A 184 -22.44 11.80 -8.14
N ALA A 185 -22.88 11.40 -6.94
CA ALA A 185 -22.39 10.19 -6.28
C ALA A 185 -23.30 9.00 -6.64
N VAL A 186 -22.88 8.20 -7.60
CA VAL A 186 -23.60 7.00 -8.06
C VAL A 186 -23.27 5.82 -7.17
N THR A 187 -24.27 5.19 -6.62
CA THR A 187 -24.13 4.07 -5.69
C THR A 187 -25.16 2.98 -5.98
N ARG A 188 -24.98 1.81 -5.40
CA ARG A 188 -25.92 0.67 -5.38
C ARG A 188 -26.34 0.37 -3.95
N LYS A 189 -27.29 -0.54 -3.77
CA LYS A 189 -27.65 -1.05 -2.45
C LYS A 189 -26.57 -2.03 -1.97
N GLY A 190 -26.09 -1.87 -0.75
CA GLY A 190 -25.11 -2.78 -0.14
C GLY A 190 -24.42 -2.19 1.09
N ALA A 191 -23.99 -3.07 2.00
CA ALA A 191 -23.37 -2.64 3.27
C ALA A 191 -22.07 -1.84 3.05
N THR A 192 -21.30 -2.19 2.03
CA THR A 192 -20.04 -1.46 1.69
C THR A 192 -20.36 -0.08 1.13
N GLU A 193 -21.37 0.04 0.30
CA GLU A 193 -21.81 1.31 -0.26
C GLU A 193 -22.40 2.22 0.81
N ASP A 194 -23.18 1.66 1.75
CA ASP A 194 -23.67 2.38 2.92
C ASP A 194 -22.51 2.88 3.81
N TYR A 195 -21.48 2.04 3.99
CA TYR A 195 -20.26 2.46 4.68
C TYR A 195 -19.59 3.64 3.98
N VAL A 196 -19.41 3.60 2.66
CA VAL A 196 -18.83 4.70 1.87
C VAL A 196 -19.63 5.98 2.06
N LYS A 197 -20.96 5.91 1.91
CA LYS A 197 -21.86 7.07 2.07
C LYS A 197 -21.77 7.68 3.47
N ASN A 198 -21.80 6.83 4.51
CA ASN A 198 -21.70 7.27 5.90
C ASN A 198 -20.34 7.89 6.21
N TYR A 199 -19.27 7.31 5.67
CA TYR A 199 -17.91 7.83 5.85
C TYR A 199 -17.75 9.21 5.20
N PHE A 200 -18.23 9.40 3.98
CA PHE A 200 -18.24 10.70 3.30
C PHE A 200 -19.10 11.74 4.02
N THR A 201 -20.25 11.32 4.55
CA THR A 201 -21.10 12.18 5.38
C THR A 201 -20.36 12.66 6.63
N THR A 202 -19.59 11.76 7.26
CA THR A 202 -18.77 12.11 8.43
C THR A 202 -17.65 13.07 8.07
N LEU A 203 -16.95 12.84 6.97
CA LEU A 203 -15.90 13.76 6.49
C LEU A 203 -16.49 15.16 6.18
N ASN A 204 -17.66 15.23 5.59
CA ASN A 204 -18.34 16.50 5.28
C ASN A 204 -18.63 17.34 6.54
N LYS A 205 -18.93 16.72 7.69
CA LYS A 205 -19.22 17.46 8.95
C LYS A 205 -18.03 18.24 9.46
N SER A 206 -16.81 17.76 9.23
CA SER A 206 -15.56 18.39 9.70
C SER A 206 -14.71 18.97 8.59
N ALA A 207 -15.25 19.05 7.37
CA ALA A 207 -14.48 19.44 6.18
C ALA A 207 -13.98 20.89 6.24
N ARG A 208 -12.72 21.07 5.91
CA ARG A 208 -12.08 22.37 5.69
C ARG A 208 -11.43 22.34 4.30
N PRO A 209 -11.58 23.36 3.43
CA PRO A 209 -12.26 24.65 3.62
C PRO A 209 -13.80 24.58 3.56
N GLY A 210 -14.41 23.46 3.16
CA GLY A 210 -15.84 23.28 3.11
C GLY A 210 -16.26 21.87 2.67
N PRO A 211 -17.53 21.49 2.86
CA PRO A 211 -18.03 20.17 2.48
C PRO A 211 -18.15 20.02 0.95
N LEU A 212 -18.05 18.79 0.47
CA LEU A 212 -18.40 18.43 -0.91
C LEU A 212 -19.92 18.49 -1.13
N LYS A 213 -20.33 19.00 -2.28
CA LYS A 213 -21.72 19.00 -2.72
C LYS A 213 -22.02 17.68 -3.44
N LEU A 214 -22.40 16.65 -2.68
CA LEU A 214 -22.67 15.31 -3.20
C LEU A 214 -24.16 15.09 -3.40
N LYS A 215 -24.57 14.82 -4.65
CA LYS A 215 -25.91 14.36 -4.98
C LYS A 215 -25.91 12.85 -5.13
N TRP A 216 -26.44 12.13 -4.15
CA TRP A 216 -26.47 10.68 -4.16
C TRP A 216 -27.59 10.14 -5.06
N VAL A 217 -27.22 9.24 -5.98
CA VAL A 217 -28.11 8.54 -6.89
C VAL A 217 -27.89 7.04 -6.73
N THR A 218 -28.91 6.32 -6.26
CA THR A 218 -28.84 4.86 -6.11
C THR A 218 -29.43 4.22 -7.36
N VAL A 219 -28.67 3.30 -7.97
CA VAL A 219 -29.07 2.54 -9.16
C VAL A 219 -28.93 1.05 -8.90
N ASP A 220 -29.52 0.21 -9.74
CA ASP A 220 -29.42 -1.24 -9.65
C ASP A 220 -28.05 -1.74 -10.14
N ASP A 221 -27.66 -2.95 -9.72
CA ASP A 221 -26.35 -3.56 -10.05
C ASP A 221 -26.14 -3.74 -11.55
N ALA A 222 -27.21 -4.07 -12.27
CA ALA A 222 -27.19 -4.23 -13.72
C ALA A 222 -27.38 -2.90 -14.46
N PHE A 223 -27.01 -1.78 -13.83
CA PHE A 223 -27.11 -0.45 -14.44
C PHE A 223 -26.52 -0.46 -15.85
N SER A 224 -27.39 -0.27 -16.84
CA SER A 224 -27.02 -0.23 -18.26
C SER A 224 -27.67 0.97 -18.98
N ASN A 225 -28.44 1.77 -18.27
CA ASN A 225 -29.20 2.86 -18.84
C ASN A 225 -28.86 4.21 -18.20
N ILE A 226 -28.21 5.08 -18.99
CA ILE A 226 -27.84 6.43 -18.55
C ILE A 226 -29.08 7.31 -18.21
N ASN A 227 -30.27 6.96 -18.66
CA ASN A 227 -31.48 7.76 -18.43
C ASN A 227 -31.72 8.03 -16.94
N LEU A 228 -31.30 7.13 -16.05
CA LEU A 228 -31.36 7.34 -14.61
C LEU A 228 -30.44 8.47 -14.11
N LEU A 229 -29.40 8.78 -14.87
CA LEU A 229 -28.45 9.85 -14.54
C LEU A 229 -28.68 11.13 -15.37
N GLN A 230 -29.36 11.07 -16.52
CA GLN A 230 -29.54 12.20 -17.44
C GLN A 230 -30.12 13.44 -16.75
N ASN A 231 -31.11 13.27 -15.87
CA ASN A 231 -31.71 14.38 -15.12
C ASN A 231 -30.74 15.06 -14.12
N ASN A 232 -29.54 14.50 -13.97
CA ASN A 232 -28.49 15.00 -13.06
C ASN A 232 -27.27 15.51 -13.83
N LEU A 233 -27.18 15.25 -15.14
CA LEU A 233 -26.06 15.67 -16.00
C LEU A 233 -26.38 17.01 -16.68
N ASP A 234 -25.37 17.81 -16.91
CA ASP A 234 -25.43 19.10 -17.58
C ASP A 234 -24.61 19.01 -18.88
N SER A 235 -25.27 19.21 -20.04
CA SER A 235 -24.62 19.14 -21.33
C SER A 235 -23.70 20.32 -21.65
N THR A 236 -23.81 21.41 -20.87
CA THR A 236 -23.03 22.64 -21.05
C THR A 236 -21.74 22.67 -20.23
N LYS A 237 -21.58 21.73 -19.26
CA LYS A 237 -20.47 21.68 -18.32
C LYS A 237 -19.79 20.31 -18.29
N ASN A 238 -18.60 20.24 -17.71
CA ASN A 238 -18.02 18.98 -17.32
C ASN A 238 -18.72 18.44 -16.08
N ASN A 239 -19.24 17.23 -16.17
CA ASN A 239 -19.90 16.54 -15.07
C ASN A 239 -18.87 15.76 -14.24
N VAL A 240 -18.99 15.80 -12.93
CA VAL A 240 -18.19 14.98 -12.03
C VAL A 240 -19.05 13.87 -11.46
N VAL A 241 -18.71 12.63 -11.79
CA VAL A 241 -19.45 11.44 -11.34
C VAL A 241 -18.54 10.62 -10.44
N PHE A 242 -18.88 10.53 -9.16
CA PHE A 242 -18.20 9.66 -8.20
C PHE A 242 -18.94 8.31 -8.11
N VAL A 243 -18.27 7.23 -8.49
CA VAL A 243 -18.82 5.87 -8.39
C VAL A 243 -18.49 5.28 -7.02
N ALA A 244 -19.46 5.34 -6.12
CA ALA A 244 -19.31 5.03 -4.71
C ALA A 244 -19.52 3.54 -4.40
N SER A 245 -18.90 2.65 -5.18
CA SER A 245 -18.91 1.19 -4.97
C SER A 245 -17.58 0.58 -5.38
N PRO A 246 -16.98 -0.31 -4.57
CA PRO A 246 -15.76 -1.04 -4.92
C PRO A 246 -16.03 -2.21 -5.88
N LEU A 247 -17.28 -2.52 -6.21
CA LEU A 247 -17.60 -3.61 -7.13
C LEU A 247 -17.17 -3.23 -8.56
N GLU A 248 -16.14 -3.92 -9.08
CA GLU A 248 -15.52 -3.62 -10.38
C GLU A 248 -16.54 -3.63 -11.52
N ARG A 249 -17.42 -4.65 -11.57
CA ARG A 249 -18.45 -4.77 -12.60
C ARG A 249 -19.45 -3.59 -12.57
N PHE A 250 -19.85 -3.15 -11.39
CA PHE A 250 -20.73 -1.99 -11.24
C PHE A 250 -20.03 -0.72 -11.76
N GLY A 251 -18.76 -0.53 -11.37
CA GLY A 251 -17.95 0.60 -11.85
C GLY A 251 -17.84 0.63 -13.38
N LEU A 252 -17.53 -0.54 -13.96
CA LEU A 252 -17.44 -0.68 -15.43
C LEU A 252 -18.77 -0.36 -16.11
N ASN A 253 -19.90 -0.88 -15.62
CA ASN A 253 -21.21 -0.62 -16.17
C ASN A 253 -21.56 0.89 -16.17
N VAL A 254 -21.20 1.60 -15.09
CA VAL A 254 -21.42 3.06 -15.01
C VAL A 254 -20.56 3.79 -16.05
N VAL A 255 -19.28 3.45 -16.17
CA VAL A 255 -18.38 4.04 -17.16
C VAL A 255 -18.87 3.77 -18.59
N GLU A 256 -19.27 2.53 -18.89
CA GLU A 256 -19.81 2.16 -20.20
C GLU A 256 -21.08 2.95 -20.54
N SER A 257 -22.03 3.03 -19.59
CA SER A 257 -23.26 3.80 -19.80
C SER A 257 -23.02 5.29 -20.04
N LEU A 258 -22.05 5.89 -19.33
CA LEU A 258 -21.65 7.28 -19.53
C LEU A 258 -20.95 7.48 -20.88
N SER A 259 -20.15 6.50 -21.34
CA SER A 259 -19.39 6.59 -22.59
C SER A 259 -20.26 6.51 -23.86
N LEU A 260 -21.46 5.95 -23.74
CA LEU A 260 -22.41 5.84 -24.86
C LEU A 260 -23.08 7.17 -25.23
N ASN A 261 -22.87 8.23 -24.46
CA ASN A 261 -23.52 9.51 -24.71
C ASN A 261 -22.50 10.66 -24.77
N ASP A 262 -22.14 11.04 -25.99
CA ASP A 262 -21.18 12.10 -26.27
C ASP A 262 -21.69 13.51 -25.95
N SER A 263 -22.98 13.67 -25.65
CA SER A 263 -23.56 14.96 -25.28
C SER A 263 -23.07 15.46 -23.91
N TYR A 264 -22.50 14.59 -23.09
CA TYR A 264 -22.02 14.94 -21.74
C TYR A 264 -20.52 14.70 -21.60
N ARG A 265 -19.77 15.75 -21.32
CA ARG A 265 -18.39 15.61 -20.87
C ARG A 265 -18.40 15.16 -19.42
N THR A 266 -17.65 14.10 -19.10
CA THR A 266 -17.68 13.51 -17.77
C THR A 266 -16.29 13.16 -17.27
N THR A 267 -16.00 13.57 -16.04
CA THR A 267 -14.91 13.03 -15.22
C THR A 267 -15.49 12.02 -14.24
N THR A 268 -15.16 10.76 -14.40
CA THR A 268 -15.65 9.68 -13.56
C THR A 268 -14.58 9.31 -12.54
N ILE A 269 -14.91 9.42 -11.26
CA ILE A 269 -14.00 9.12 -10.15
C ILE A 269 -14.42 7.79 -9.54
N GLY A 270 -13.53 6.80 -9.58
CA GLY A 270 -13.78 5.44 -9.11
C GLY A 270 -13.01 5.04 -7.87
N MET A 271 -13.25 3.82 -7.43
CA MET A 271 -12.61 3.19 -6.28
C MET A 271 -11.23 2.63 -6.65
N PRO A 272 -10.35 2.35 -5.66
CA PRO A 272 -9.02 1.79 -5.92
C PRO A 272 -9.04 0.46 -6.68
N THR A 273 -10.13 -0.30 -6.63
CA THR A 273 -10.33 -1.54 -7.40
C THR A 273 -10.28 -1.34 -8.91
N TRP A 274 -10.44 -0.10 -9.39
CA TRP A 274 -10.38 0.22 -10.82
C TRP A 274 -8.99 0.07 -11.44
N ASP A 275 -7.97 0.01 -10.62
CA ASP A 275 -6.60 -0.30 -11.07
C ASP A 275 -6.52 -1.68 -11.75
N ASN A 276 -7.34 -2.63 -11.30
CA ASN A 276 -7.40 -3.99 -11.85
C ASN A 276 -8.27 -4.12 -13.12
N ILE A 277 -9.08 -3.12 -13.46
CA ILE A 277 -10.02 -3.20 -14.60
C ILE A 277 -9.30 -2.82 -15.90
N LYS A 278 -8.73 -3.84 -16.58
CA LYS A 278 -8.04 -3.66 -17.88
C LYS A 278 -8.95 -3.12 -19.00
N GLU A 279 -10.27 -3.35 -18.90
CA GLU A 279 -11.25 -2.82 -19.86
C GLU A 279 -11.20 -1.29 -19.92
N LEU A 280 -10.91 -0.62 -18.79
CA LEU A 280 -10.81 0.83 -18.72
C LEU A 280 -9.58 1.42 -19.47
N ASP A 281 -8.67 0.58 -19.94
CA ASP A 281 -7.53 0.99 -20.75
C ASP A 281 -7.87 1.12 -22.25
N LYS A 282 -9.09 0.75 -22.64
CA LYS A 282 -9.47 0.71 -24.06
C LYS A 282 -9.74 2.12 -24.62
N PRO A 283 -9.41 2.34 -25.92
CA PRO A 283 -9.63 3.63 -26.58
C PRO A 283 -11.09 4.09 -26.64
N LYS A 284 -12.05 3.16 -26.54
CA LYS A 284 -13.51 3.46 -26.62
C LYS A 284 -14.00 4.44 -25.56
N TYR A 285 -13.24 4.68 -24.50
CA TYR A 285 -13.58 5.63 -23.43
C TYR A 285 -12.92 7.01 -23.61
N GLY A 286 -12.69 7.43 -24.87
CA GLY A 286 -12.02 8.70 -25.18
C GLY A 286 -12.78 9.96 -24.74
N ASN A 287 -14.11 9.88 -24.66
CA ASN A 287 -15.00 10.96 -24.24
C ASN A 287 -15.14 11.09 -22.71
N ILE A 288 -14.56 10.17 -21.93
CA ILE A 288 -14.63 10.16 -20.47
C ILE A 288 -13.22 10.23 -19.87
N GLU A 289 -13.03 11.10 -18.88
CA GLU A 289 -11.88 11.02 -17.98
C GLU A 289 -12.19 10.04 -16.84
N ILE A 290 -11.36 9.03 -16.66
CA ILE A 290 -11.49 8.02 -15.60
C ILE A 290 -10.38 8.25 -14.59
N VAL A 291 -10.74 8.54 -13.33
CA VAL A 291 -9.78 8.84 -12.25
C VAL A 291 -9.97 7.87 -11.09
N PHE A 292 -8.89 7.33 -10.55
CA PHE A 292 -8.92 6.51 -9.34
C PHE A 292 -7.61 6.65 -8.57
N SER A 293 -7.57 6.15 -7.32
CA SER A 293 -6.38 6.20 -6.47
C SER A 293 -5.69 4.85 -6.36
N THR A 294 -4.34 4.86 -6.31
CA THR A 294 -3.49 3.69 -6.05
C THR A 294 -2.38 4.07 -5.05
N PRO A 295 -1.93 3.16 -4.17
CA PRO A 295 -0.81 3.43 -3.28
C PRO A 295 0.55 3.23 -3.94
N PHE A 296 0.59 2.67 -5.15
CA PHE A 296 1.83 2.35 -5.87
C PHE A 296 1.80 2.82 -7.32
N LEU A 297 2.94 3.32 -7.78
CA LEU A 297 3.13 3.79 -9.15
C LEU A 297 4.56 3.47 -9.61
N TYR A 298 4.71 2.47 -10.49
CA TYR A 298 6.04 1.94 -10.84
C TYR A 298 6.64 2.48 -12.13
N TYR A 299 5.82 2.89 -13.09
CA TYR A 299 6.28 3.18 -14.44
C TYR A 299 6.61 4.64 -14.74
N SER A 300 6.08 5.57 -13.96
CA SER A 300 6.18 7.00 -14.27
C SER A 300 7.22 7.76 -13.43
N GLN A 301 7.64 7.24 -12.27
CA GLN A 301 8.46 7.97 -11.32
C GLN A 301 9.98 7.81 -11.59
N ASN A 302 10.41 6.63 -12.01
CA ASN A 302 11.81 6.35 -12.32
C ASN A 302 11.92 5.49 -13.58
N GLN A 303 11.83 6.13 -14.75
CA GLN A 303 11.80 5.45 -16.03
C GLN A 303 13.09 4.65 -16.32
N SER A 304 14.26 5.14 -15.92
CA SER A 304 15.52 4.44 -16.13
C SER A 304 15.59 3.13 -15.35
N LEU A 305 15.22 3.15 -14.07
CA LEU A 305 15.18 1.95 -13.25
C LEU A 305 14.07 0.98 -13.71
N SER A 306 12.89 1.49 -14.06
CA SER A 306 11.82 0.67 -14.62
C SER A 306 12.27 -0.04 -15.89
N SER A 307 12.95 0.66 -16.79
CA SER A 307 13.48 0.09 -18.04
C SER A 307 14.55 -0.97 -17.78
N LEU A 308 15.41 -0.75 -16.79
CA LEU A 308 16.42 -1.71 -16.38
C LEU A 308 15.79 -3.00 -15.82
N ILE A 309 14.81 -2.87 -14.94
CA ILE A 309 14.08 -4.02 -14.38
C ILE A 309 13.35 -4.78 -15.51
N ASN A 310 12.64 -4.07 -16.38
CA ASN A 310 11.96 -4.67 -17.53
C ASN A 310 12.93 -5.48 -18.41
N LYS A 311 14.09 -4.89 -18.73
CA LYS A 311 15.09 -5.56 -19.55
C LYS A 311 15.63 -6.80 -18.86
N ARG A 312 16.11 -6.68 -17.61
CA ARG A 312 16.70 -7.82 -16.86
C ARG A 312 15.69 -8.94 -16.66
N TYR A 313 14.43 -8.59 -16.35
CA TYR A 313 13.36 -9.57 -16.18
C TYR A 313 13.06 -10.31 -17.48
N LYS A 314 12.93 -9.55 -18.59
CA LYS A 314 12.72 -10.13 -19.93
C LYS A 314 13.86 -11.04 -20.36
N ASP A 315 15.11 -10.63 -20.13
CA ASP A 315 16.29 -11.42 -20.50
C ASP A 315 16.38 -12.73 -19.71
N LYS A 316 15.89 -12.74 -18.45
CA LYS A 316 15.96 -13.92 -17.58
C LYS A 316 14.73 -14.84 -17.67
N TYR A 317 13.52 -14.26 -17.78
CA TYR A 317 12.27 -15.00 -17.68
C TYR A 317 11.44 -14.97 -18.96
N TYR A 318 11.91 -14.35 -20.03
CA TYR A 318 11.24 -14.23 -21.35
C TYR A 318 9.82 -13.66 -21.27
N SER A 319 9.54 -12.86 -20.24
CA SER A 319 8.25 -12.28 -19.93
C SER A 319 8.37 -10.80 -19.53
N ARG A 320 7.25 -10.10 -19.45
CA ARG A 320 7.20 -8.75 -18.86
C ARG A 320 6.95 -8.86 -17.36
N PRO A 321 7.67 -8.07 -16.53
CA PRO A 321 7.40 -8.05 -15.11
C PRO A 321 6.02 -7.42 -14.84
N SER A 322 5.28 -7.98 -13.88
CA SER A 322 4.10 -7.35 -13.32
C SER A 322 4.47 -6.35 -12.21
N ASP A 323 3.48 -5.63 -11.71
CA ASP A 323 3.65 -4.74 -10.55
C ASP A 323 4.15 -5.47 -9.30
N MET A 324 3.91 -6.78 -9.19
CA MET A 324 4.42 -7.58 -8.07
C MET A 324 5.94 -7.72 -8.10
N VAL A 325 6.57 -7.79 -9.28
CA VAL A 325 8.04 -7.79 -9.42
C VAL A 325 8.61 -6.46 -8.93
N PHE A 326 8.04 -5.34 -9.38
CA PHE A 326 8.47 -4.01 -8.93
C PHE A 326 8.26 -3.82 -7.43
N LYS A 327 7.13 -4.31 -6.90
CA LYS A 327 6.82 -4.27 -5.48
C LYS A 327 7.85 -5.06 -4.67
N GLY A 328 8.12 -6.30 -5.04
CA GLY A 328 9.14 -7.14 -4.38
C GLY A 328 10.51 -6.48 -4.38
N PHE A 329 10.93 -5.92 -5.52
CA PHE A 329 12.19 -5.21 -5.65
C PHE A 329 12.24 -3.98 -4.70
N GLU A 330 11.26 -3.09 -4.77
CA GLU A 330 11.24 -1.85 -4.00
C GLU A 330 11.15 -2.11 -2.49
N MET A 331 10.30 -3.05 -2.06
CA MET A 331 10.14 -3.35 -0.64
C MET A 331 11.45 -3.83 -0.02
N ILE A 332 12.12 -4.76 -0.67
CA ILE A 332 13.38 -5.30 -0.15
C ILE A 332 14.47 -4.26 -0.20
N TYR A 333 14.69 -3.62 -1.32
CA TYR A 333 15.77 -2.63 -1.44
C TYR A 333 15.58 -1.47 -0.46
N HIS A 334 14.42 -0.82 -0.49
CA HIS A 334 14.14 0.37 0.31
C HIS A 334 14.21 0.09 1.82
N PHE A 335 13.43 -0.89 2.30
CA PHE A 335 13.35 -1.13 3.75
C PHE A 335 14.59 -1.80 4.34
N THR A 336 15.32 -2.59 3.55
CA THR A 336 16.62 -3.15 3.98
C THR A 336 17.65 -2.04 4.14
N LYS A 337 17.74 -1.10 3.20
CA LYS A 337 18.65 0.06 3.29
C LYS A 337 18.26 0.99 4.46
N LEU A 338 16.96 1.15 4.73
CA LEU A 338 16.51 1.89 5.92
C LEU A 338 16.88 1.17 7.21
N LEU A 339 16.73 -0.17 7.27
CA LEU A 339 17.19 -0.95 8.42
C LEU A 339 18.69 -0.81 8.63
N ASP A 340 19.48 -0.89 7.58
CA ASP A 340 20.94 -0.73 7.68
C ASP A 340 21.32 0.66 8.20
N LYS A 341 20.65 1.72 7.71
CA LYS A 341 20.88 3.10 8.13
C LYS A 341 20.42 3.37 9.57
N HIS A 342 19.25 2.91 9.96
CA HIS A 342 18.57 3.32 11.21
C HIS A 342 18.63 2.27 12.33
N ARG A 343 18.96 1.03 12.00
CA ARG A 343 19.10 -0.08 12.98
C ARG A 343 17.89 -0.14 13.93
N ASN A 344 18.10 -0.14 15.23
CA ASN A 344 17.01 -0.25 16.24
C ASN A 344 16.06 0.95 16.25
N ASN A 345 16.37 2.04 15.55
CA ASN A 345 15.50 3.21 15.44
C ASN A 345 14.67 3.20 14.12
N LEU A 346 14.60 2.07 13.44
CA LEU A 346 13.91 1.94 12.15
C LEU A 346 12.44 2.38 12.24
N VAL A 347 11.69 1.96 13.27
CA VAL A 347 10.25 2.27 13.42
C VAL A 347 9.96 3.76 13.34
N ASN A 348 10.81 4.59 13.93
CA ASN A 348 10.66 6.05 13.93
C ASN A 348 11.09 6.70 12.60
N ASN A 349 11.74 5.95 11.72
CA ASN A 349 12.35 6.45 10.48
C ASN A 349 11.85 5.73 9.21
N LEU A 350 10.73 5.00 9.31
CA LEU A 350 10.18 4.25 8.18
C LEU A 350 9.72 5.13 7.01
N SER A 351 9.47 6.43 7.24
CA SER A 351 9.14 7.41 6.19
C SER A 351 10.35 8.18 5.65
N ASP A 352 11.59 7.77 6.00
CA ASP A 352 12.82 8.36 5.43
C ASP A 352 12.89 8.07 3.92
N LYS A 353 13.09 9.12 3.13
CA LYS A 353 13.06 9.08 1.67
C LYS A 353 14.42 8.80 1.03
N SER A 354 15.48 8.56 1.83
CA SER A 354 16.88 8.41 1.34
C SER A 354 17.02 7.32 0.28
N PHE A 355 16.21 6.28 0.33
CA PHE A 355 16.30 5.13 -0.57
C PHE A 355 15.02 4.92 -1.39
N THR A 356 14.27 6.01 -1.64
CA THR A 356 13.08 5.98 -2.51
C THR A 356 13.47 5.58 -3.93
N LEU A 357 12.78 4.59 -4.48
CA LEU A 357 12.98 4.12 -5.87
C LEU A 357 11.85 4.59 -6.79
N PHE A 358 10.63 4.12 -6.55
CA PHE A 358 9.43 4.46 -7.31
C PHE A 358 8.44 5.22 -6.44
N ASN A 359 8.20 4.74 -5.21
CA ASN A 359 7.13 5.21 -4.36
C ASN A 359 7.67 5.87 -3.09
N GLN A 360 7.14 7.05 -2.79
CA GLN A 360 7.33 7.65 -1.47
C GLN A 360 6.31 7.05 -0.52
N PHE A 361 6.77 6.59 0.63
CA PHE A 361 5.89 6.11 1.69
C PHE A 361 5.70 7.21 2.74
N MET A 362 4.44 7.50 3.06
CA MET A 362 4.05 8.42 4.12
C MET A 362 3.36 7.60 5.21
N LEU A 363 4.17 7.04 6.11
CA LEU A 363 3.70 6.16 7.16
C LEU A 363 3.24 6.99 8.35
N GLU A 364 1.94 7.04 8.56
CA GLU A 364 1.32 7.80 9.64
C GLU A 364 0.77 6.86 10.72
N PRO A 365 0.88 7.24 12.01
CA PRO A 365 0.28 6.49 13.09
C PRO A 365 -1.24 6.56 13.06
N VAL A 366 -1.89 5.40 13.06
CA VAL A 366 -3.35 5.27 13.15
C VAL A 366 -3.75 4.91 14.57
N ARG A 367 -4.75 5.63 15.10
CA ARG A 367 -5.43 5.34 16.36
C ARG A 367 -6.91 5.11 16.08
N LEU A 368 -7.37 3.88 16.29
CA LEU A 368 -8.78 3.51 16.09
C LEU A 368 -9.69 4.09 17.19
N LYS A 369 -9.11 4.34 18.36
CA LYS A 369 -9.80 5.03 19.47
C LYS A 369 -8.98 6.26 19.86
N SER A 370 -9.65 7.38 20.11
CA SER A 370 -9.02 8.62 20.57
C SER A 370 -8.28 8.48 21.92
N THR A 371 -8.66 7.49 22.73
CA THR A 371 -8.05 7.18 24.02
C THR A 371 -6.80 6.29 23.93
N SER A 372 -6.46 5.78 22.74
CA SER A 372 -5.28 4.92 22.56
C SER A 372 -4.00 5.72 22.78
N VAL A 373 -3.19 5.31 23.77
CA VAL A 373 -1.89 5.95 24.06
C VAL A 373 -0.88 5.62 22.95
N LYS A 374 -0.79 4.34 22.56
CA LYS A 374 0.07 3.89 21.45
C LYS A 374 -0.73 3.86 20.13
N PRO A 375 -0.08 4.03 18.99
CA PRO A 375 -0.71 3.74 17.71
C PRO A 375 -1.20 2.29 17.66
N ASP A 376 -2.35 2.07 17.01
CA ASP A 376 -2.82 0.71 16.73
C ASP A 376 -2.00 0.08 15.61
N PHE A 377 -1.52 0.88 14.66
CA PHE A 377 -0.59 0.51 13.59
C PHE A 377 -0.08 1.77 12.88
N LEU A 378 0.87 1.58 11.97
CA LEU A 378 1.30 2.59 11.00
C LEU A 378 0.67 2.27 9.65
N GLU A 379 0.28 3.30 8.88
CA GLU A 379 -0.33 3.11 7.57
C GLU A 379 0.22 4.07 6.54
N ASN A 380 0.47 3.58 5.34
CA ASN A 380 0.82 4.42 4.20
C ASN A 380 -0.37 5.28 3.78
N ARG A 381 -0.22 6.60 3.92
CA ARG A 381 -1.22 7.60 3.53
C ARG A 381 -0.90 8.27 2.19
N LYS A 382 0.25 7.96 1.59
CA LYS A 382 0.58 8.44 0.25
C LYS A 382 -0.24 7.66 -0.78
N LEU A 383 -1.03 8.41 -1.54
CA LEU A 383 -1.78 7.90 -2.67
C LEU A 383 -1.41 8.68 -3.93
N TYR A 384 -1.38 7.97 -5.04
CA TYR A 384 -1.27 8.51 -6.38
C TYR A 384 -2.64 8.47 -7.04
N PHE A 385 -2.89 9.40 -7.92
CA PHE A 385 -4.12 9.42 -8.71
C PHE A 385 -3.78 9.16 -10.17
N ILE A 386 -4.46 8.19 -10.74
CA ILE A 386 -4.30 7.78 -12.12
C ILE A 386 -5.47 8.33 -12.91
N LYS A 387 -5.17 8.90 -14.07
CA LYS A 387 -6.16 9.28 -15.08
C LYS A 387 -6.00 8.40 -16.29
N LYS A 388 -7.10 7.75 -16.72
CA LYS A 388 -7.22 7.02 -17.98
C LYS A 388 -8.18 7.75 -18.89
N GLN A 389 -7.83 7.88 -20.17
CA GLN A 389 -8.68 8.46 -21.20
C GLN A 389 -8.24 8.00 -22.58
N GLY A 390 -9.13 7.36 -23.35
CA GLY A 390 -8.86 6.93 -24.73
C GLY A 390 -7.62 6.05 -24.87
N GLY A 391 -7.36 5.16 -23.92
CA GLY A 391 -6.18 4.29 -23.90
C GLY A 391 -4.91 4.94 -23.33
N ASN A 392 -4.94 6.23 -23.03
CA ASN A 392 -3.81 6.91 -22.39
C ASN A 392 -3.93 6.83 -20.87
N VAL A 393 -2.83 6.51 -20.20
CA VAL A 393 -2.73 6.41 -18.74
C VAL A 393 -1.72 7.44 -18.24
N LYS A 394 -2.13 8.29 -17.29
CA LYS A 394 -1.27 9.32 -16.70
C LYS A 394 -1.43 9.35 -15.18
N SER A 395 -0.35 9.58 -14.48
CA SER A 395 -0.42 10.03 -13.09
C SER A 395 -0.76 11.54 -13.07
N ILE A 396 -1.71 11.92 -12.22
CA ILE A 396 -2.15 13.30 -12.05
C ILE A 396 -1.82 13.86 -10.66
N ILE A 397 -0.87 13.28 -9.96
CA ILE A 397 -0.25 13.76 -8.68
C ILE A 397 0.05 12.60 -7.76
#